data_97300fc723abedf582060145ab5b74c1
#
_entry.id   97300fc723abedf582060145ab5b74c1
#
_cell.length_a   1.000
_cell.length_b   1.000
_cell.length_c   1.000
_cell.angle_alpha   90.00
_cell.angle_beta   90.00
_cell.angle_gamma   90.00
#
_symmetry.space_group_name_H-M   'P 1'
#
loop_
_entity.id
_entity.type
_entity.pdbx_description
1 polymer ?
#
loop_
_entity_poly.entity_id
_entity_poly.type
_entity_poly.pdbx_seq_one_letter_code
_entity_poly.pdbx_strand_id
1 'polypeptide(L)'
;MKAHYPVAGSLALLLILALGLLYSTRSVSAAAEGKITGTIKLDGTPAHQRPIDMSKEPNCQKAHAAHPVTTETVVTGPNNTLQYVVVYISEGLPAAAASQVPSETPQWDQKGCQYIPHVMALDVNQHFKVTNSDPHSHNIHPMPKTGSANHEWNKSQPAGAAPFDVSWPAQEVAIHVKCNIHPWMSGYMAVVKGPTATSDNNGSYTLSNVPPGNYTLTAWQETYGTQTQKVTVSAGAPAKADFTFKAK
;
A
#
# COMPACT_ATOMS: atom_id res chain seq x y z
N MET A 1 -29.36 -5.14 96.56
CA MET A 1 -30.05 -4.01 95.97
C MET A 1 -29.42 -3.73 94.60
N LYS A 2 -30.15 -4.09 93.57
CA LYS A 2 -29.68 -3.90 92.18
C LYS A 2 -30.45 -2.75 91.54
N ALA A 3 -29.77 -1.72 91.15
CA ALA A 3 -30.35 -0.57 90.46
C ALA A 3 -30.26 -0.83 88.92
N HIS A 4 -31.41 -0.78 88.25
CA HIS A 4 -31.50 -0.83 86.84
C HIS A 4 -31.60 0.61 86.24
N TYR A 5 -30.77 0.94 85.30
CA TYR A 5 -30.90 2.18 84.50
C TYR A 5 -31.32 1.78 83.06
N PRO A 6 -32.30 2.47 82.48
CA PRO A 6 -32.66 2.21 81.12
C PRO A 6 -31.74 3.02 80.14
N VAL A 7 -31.26 2.35 79.16
CA VAL A 7 -30.52 2.96 78.06
C VAL A 7 -31.52 3.42 76.95
N ALA A 8 -31.60 4.75 76.79
CA ALA A 8 -32.33 5.31 75.62
C ALA A 8 -31.46 5.31 74.42
N GLY A 9 -31.83 4.50 73.38
CA GLY A 9 -31.18 4.47 72.14
C GLY A 9 -31.69 5.55 71.19
N SER A 10 -30.85 6.50 70.83
CA SER A 10 -31.12 7.47 69.77
C SER A 10 -30.78 6.90 68.39
N LEU A 11 -31.79 6.68 67.59
CA LEU A 11 -31.65 6.28 66.21
C LEU A 11 -31.34 7.52 65.36
N ALA A 12 -30.10 7.73 65.00
CA ALA A 12 -29.68 8.74 64.04
C ALA A 12 -29.87 8.21 62.60
N LEU A 13 -30.84 8.73 61.90
CA LEU A 13 -31.13 8.42 60.48
C LEU A 13 -30.16 9.18 59.61
N LEU A 14 -29.12 8.55 59.07
CA LEU A 14 -28.21 9.11 58.09
C LEU A 14 -28.85 8.99 56.68
N LEU A 15 -29.40 10.10 56.17
CA LEU A 15 -29.77 10.24 54.79
C LEU A 15 -28.51 10.47 53.94
N ILE A 16 -28.07 9.44 53.22
CA ILE A 16 -27.03 9.53 52.22
C ILE A 16 -27.74 10.00 50.90
N LEU A 17 -27.58 11.28 50.55
CA LEU A 17 -27.91 11.79 49.24
C LEU A 17 -26.85 11.26 48.25
N ALA A 18 -27.21 10.20 47.50
CA ALA A 18 -26.42 9.74 46.37
C ALA A 18 -26.70 10.68 45.19
N LEU A 19 -25.83 11.67 45.01
CA LEU A 19 -25.79 12.49 43.81
C LEU A 19 -25.21 11.66 42.68
N GLY A 20 -26.04 10.92 41.94
CA GLY A 20 -25.65 10.19 40.74
C GLY A 20 -25.26 11.16 39.61
N LEU A 21 -23.98 11.47 39.45
CA LEU A 21 -23.48 12.07 38.22
C LEU A 21 -23.69 11.04 37.08
N LEU A 22 -24.75 11.25 36.32
CA LEU A 22 -24.93 10.59 35.02
C LEU A 22 -23.86 11.13 34.06
N TYR A 23 -22.70 10.51 34.06
CA TYR A 23 -21.75 10.65 32.96
C TYR A 23 -22.40 10.05 31.71
N SER A 24 -23.02 10.87 30.89
CA SER A 24 -23.45 10.52 29.57
C SER A 24 -22.18 10.30 28.73
N THR A 25 -21.69 9.07 28.66
CA THR A 25 -20.68 8.68 27.70
C THR A 25 -21.33 8.78 26.32
N ARG A 26 -21.17 9.93 25.69
CA ARG A 26 -21.41 10.02 24.25
C ARG A 26 -20.44 9.05 23.58
N SER A 27 -20.95 7.90 23.18
CA SER A 27 -20.25 7.04 22.23
C SER A 27 -20.06 7.88 20.98
N VAL A 28 -18.85 8.38 20.74
CA VAL A 28 -18.48 8.95 19.45
C VAL A 28 -18.51 7.75 18.50
N SER A 29 -19.64 7.61 17.80
CA SER A 29 -19.70 6.65 16.69
C SER A 29 -18.61 7.06 15.72
N ALA A 30 -17.63 6.19 15.52
CA ALA A 30 -16.65 6.38 14.46
C ALA A 30 -17.45 6.60 13.16
N ALA A 31 -17.23 7.71 12.50
CA ALA A 31 -17.89 7.97 11.22
C ALA A 31 -17.53 6.82 10.28
N ALA A 32 -18.53 6.27 9.57
CA ALA A 32 -18.29 5.19 8.64
C ALA A 32 -17.20 5.60 7.64
N GLU A 33 -16.17 4.76 7.54
CA GLU A 33 -15.07 4.97 6.60
C GLU A 33 -15.59 4.97 5.16
N GLY A 34 -15.03 5.85 4.36
CA GLY A 34 -15.31 5.94 2.94
C GLY A 34 -14.28 5.16 2.11
N LYS A 35 -14.41 5.28 0.83
CA LYS A 35 -13.43 4.78 -0.14
C LYS A 35 -13.25 5.78 -1.27
N ILE A 36 -12.08 5.74 -1.90
CA ILE A 36 -11.81 6.49 -3.12
C ILE A 36 -11.60 5.48 -4.24
N THR A 37 -12.31 5.65 -5.34
CA THR A 37 -12.18 4.80 -6.53
C THR A 37 -11.89 5.66 -7.74
N GLY A 38 -11.22 5.10 -8.72
CA GLY A 38 -10.97 5.82 -9.96
C GLY A 38 -10.41 4.94 -11.06
N THR A 39 -10.26 5.55 -12.22
CA THR A 39 -9.64 4.94 -13.39
C THR A 39 -8.49 5.80 -13.86
N ILE A 40 -7.41 5.16 -14.24
CA ILE A 40 -6.21 5.81 -14.76
C ILE A 40 -6.12 5.57 -16.26
N LYS A 41 -5.91 6.63 -17.02
CA LYS A 41 -5.80 6.57 -18.49
C LYS A 41 -4.54 7.26 -18.97
N LEU A 42 -4.14 6.88 -20.18
CA LEU A 42 -3.13 7.56 -20.97
C LEU A 42 -3.80 8.30 -22.13
N ASP A 43 -3.57 9.59 -22.23
CA ASP A 43 -3.92 10.42 -23.38
C ASP A 43 -2.73 10.44 -24.36
N GLY A 44 -2.97 10.03 -25.60
CA GLY A 44 -1.97 9.91 -26.65
C GLY A 44 -1.50 8.47 -26.88
N THR A 45 -0.45 8.32 -27.68
CA THR A 45 0.12 7.02 -28.07
C THR A 45 1.05 6.51 -26.97
N PRO A 46 0.86 5.29 -26.45
CA PRO A 46 1.78 4.72 -25.47
C PRO A 46 3.22 4.65 -25.99
N ALA A 47 4.19 4.85 -25.09
CA ALA A 47 5.58 4.61 -25.42
C ALA A 47 5.77 3.15 -25.88
N HIS A 48 6.55 2.96 -26.94
CA HIS A 48 6.82 1.62 -27.47
C HIS A 48 7.56 0.77 -26.43
N GLN A 49 6.95 -0.36 -26.10
CA GLN A 49 7.57 -1.34 -25.20
C GLN A 49 8.53 -2.21 -26.01
N ARG A 50 9.81 -2.21 -25.61
CA ARG A 50 10.83 -3.01 -26.28
C ARG A 50 10.75 -4.47 -25.86
N PRO A 51 10.83 -5.43 -26.80
CA PRO A 51 11.02 -6.83 -26.45
C PRO A 51 12.28 -7.01 -25.61
N ILE A 52 12.19 -7.87 -24.60
CA ILE A 52 13.33 -8.23 -23.76
C ILE A 52 14.13 -9.32 -24.48
N ASP A 53 15.42 -9.04 -24.73
CA ASP A 53 16.34 -10.04 -25.26
C ASP A 53 16.89 -10.91 -24.13
N MET A 54 16.40 -12.14 -24.06
CA MET A 54 16.83 -13.18 -23.11
C MET A 54 17.72 -14.24 -23.75
N SER A 55 18.26 -14.02 -24.95
CA SER A 55 19.02 -15.01 -25.71
C SER A 55 20.26 -15.56 -24.99
N LYS A 56 20.82 -14.80 -24.05
CA LYS A 56 21.96 -15.20 -23.22
C LYS A 56 21.59 -16.05 -22.00
N GLU A 57 20.30 -16.19 -21.71
CA GLU A 57 19.77 -16.92 -20.58
C GLU A 57 18.74 -17.96 -21.05
N PRO A 58 19.18 -19.17 -21.43
CA PRO A 58 18.33 -20.18 -22.09
C PRO A 58 17.06 -20.54 -21.31
N ASN A 59 17.11 -20.54 -19.98
CA ASN A 59 15.94 -20.83 -19.16
C ASN A 59 14.89 -19.73 -19.24
N CYS A 60 15.33 -18.48 -19.18
CA CYS A 60 14.44 -17.31 -19.33
C CYS A 60 13.85 -17.27 -20.74
N GLN A 61 14.68 -17.47 -21.77
CA GLN A 61 14.24 -17.53 -23.17
C GLN A 61 13.19 -18.62 -23.37
N LYS A 62 13.42 -19.83 -22.82
CA LYS A 62 12.47 -20.94 -22.91
C LYS A 62 11.14 -20.63 -22.21
N ALA A 63 11.17 -19.97 -21.07
CA ALA A 63 9.96 -19.59 -20.34
C ALA A 63 9.04 -18.67 -21.16
N HIS A 64 9.60 -17.88 -22.06
CA HIS A 64 8.87 -16.90 -22.88
C HIS A 64 8.86 -17.20 -24.39
N ALA A 65 9.26 -18.42 -24.79
CA ALA A 65 9.35 -18.78 -26.20
C ALA A 65 8.01 -18.63 -26.97
N ALA A 66 6.90 -18.97 -26.32
CA ALA A 66 5.57 -18.87 -26.90
C ALA A 66 4.96 -17.45 -26.80
N HIS A 67 5.36 -16.70 -25.80
CA HIS A 67 4.83 -15.36 -25.51
C HIS A 67 5.99 -14.44 -25.10
N PRO A 68 6.68 -13.84 -26.08
CA PRO A 68 7.76 -12.90 -25.81
C PRO A 68 7.25 -11.74 -24.94
N VAL A 69 8.01 -11.39 -23.91
CA VAL A 69 7.69 -10.30 -22.99
C VAL A 69 8.41 -9.02 -23.40
N THR A 70 7.83 -7.91 -23.02
CA THR A 70 8.40 -6.58 -23.22
C THR A 70 8.73 -5.94 -21.88
N THR A 71 9.48 -4.84 -21.91
CA THR A 71 9.64 -3.99 -20.72
C THR A 71 8.26 -3.50 -20.26
N GLU A 72 8.02 -3.52 -18.95
CA GLU A 72 6.71 -3.15 -18.38
C GLU A 72 6.66 -1.68 -17.95
N THR A 73 7.54 -0.84 -18.52
CA THR A 73 7.63 0.59 -18.16
C THR A 73 6.36 1.39 -18.45
N VAL A 74 5.57 0.96 -19.44
CA VAL A 74 4.21 1.49 -19.71
C VAL A 74 3.33 0.32 -20.14
N VAL A 75 2.45 -0.12 -19.28
CA VAL A 75 1.50 -1.18 -19.60
C VAL A 75 0.11 -0.58 -19.73
N THR A 76 -0.45 -0.69 -20.94
CA THR A 76 -1.80 -0.20 -21.25
C THR A 76 -2.78 -1.35 -21.39
N GLY A 77 -3.95 -1.17 -20.81
CA GLY A 77 -5.11 -2.03 -20.98
C GLY A 77 -6.12 -1.49 -21.99
N PRO A 78 -7.36 -2.01 -21.96
CA PRO A 78 -8.42 -1.55 -22.85
C PRO A 78 -8.66 -0.04 -22.74
N ASN A 79 -8.93 0.61 -23.88
CA ASN A 79 -9.20 2.06 -23.95
C ASN A 79 -8.08 2.95 -23.39
N ASN A 80 -6.82 2.56 -23.58
CA ASN A 80 -5.64 3.25 -23.07
C ASN A 80 -5.65 3.45 -21.54
N THR A 81 -6.21 2.52 -20.79
CA THR A 81 -6.03 2.51 -19.34
C THR A 81 -4.59 2.17 -18.97
N LEU A 82 -4.09 2.71 -17.87
CA LEU A 82 -2.72 2.46 -17.39
C LEU A 82 -2.73 1.51 -16.20
N GLN A 83 -1.95 0.44 -16.30
CA GLN A 83 -1.59 -0.45 -15.20
C GLN A 83 -0.36 0.06 -14.46
N TYR A 84 -0.15 -0.43 -13.24
CA TYR A 84 1.03 -0.14 -12.41
C TYR A 84 1.21 1.33 -12.01
N VAL A 85 0.13 2.08 -11.92
CA VAL A 85 0.14 3.42 -11.34
C VAL A 85 -0.16 3.32 -9.85
N VAL A 86 0.74 3.82 -9.02
CA VAL A 86 0.51 3.88 -7.56
C VAL A 86 -0.29 5.12 -7.22
N VAL A 87 -1.41 4.94 -6.53
CA VAL A 87 -2.24 6.03 -6.01
C VAL A 87 -2.23 5.99 -4.48
N TYR A 88 -2.03 7.12 -3.86
CA TYR A 88 -1.99 7.26 -2.41
C TYR A 88 -2.44 8.66 -1.97
N ILE A 89 -2.78 8.79 -0.68
CA ILE A 89 -3.10 10.08 -0.07
C ILE A 89 -1.78 10.74 0.36
N SER A 90 -1.45 11.88 -0.27
CA SER A 90 -0.22 12.62 0.02
C SER A 90 -0.40 13.70 1.07
N GLU A 91 -1.64 14.22 1.27
CA GLU A 91 -1.95 15.25 2.25
C GLU A 91 -3.35 15.07 2.83
N GLY A 92 -3.52 15.53 4.06
CA GLY A 92 -4.81 15.60 4.74
C GLY A 92 -5.17 14.35 5.55
N LEU A 93 -4.40 13.24 5.44
CA LEU A 93 -4.70 12.03 6.18
C LEU A 93 -4.44 12.22 7.68
N PRO A 94 -5.41 11.93 8.56
CA PRO A 94 -5.21 11.98 10.01
C PRO A 94 -4.10 11.03 10.45
N ALA A 95 -3.28 11.43 11.43
CA ALA A 95 -2.15 10.63 11.91
C ALA A 95 -2.56 9.20 12.36
N ALA A 96 -3.72 9.05 12.98
CA ALA A 96 -4.25 7.76 13.38
C ALA A 96 -4.53 6.83 12.18
N ALA A 97 -5.04 7.36 11.08
CA ALA A 97 -5.26 6.60 9.85
C ALA A 97 -3.93 6.33 9.10
N ALA A 98 -3.00 7.28 9.13
CA ALA A 98 -1.67 7.15 8.54
C ALA A 98 -0.77 6.13 9.25
N SER A 99 -1.10 5.73 10.46
CA SER A 99 -0.33 4.74 11.26
C SER A 99 -0.92 3.32 11.21
N GLN A 100 -2.05 3.13 10.53
CA GLN A 100 -2.63 1.79 10.37
C GLN A 100 -1.84 1.02 9.33
N VAL A 101 -1.27 -0.12 9.75
CA VAL A 101 -0.55 -1.01 8.84
C VAL A 101 -1.47 -2.17 8.46
N PRO A 102 -1.68 -2.45 7.17
CA PRO A 102 -2.46 -3.59 6.73
C PRO A 102 -1.89 -4.91 7.28
N SER A 103 -2.77 -5.82 7.69
CA SER A 103 -2.36 -7.16 8.14
C SER A 103 -1.97 -8.11 7.00
N GLU A 104 -2.32 -7.75 5.78
CA GLU A 104 -1.96 -8.52 4.60
C GLU A 104 -0.46 -8.46 4.35
N THR A 105 0.12 -9.62 4.00
CA THR A 105 1.53 -9.75 3.62
C THR A 105 1.59 -10.04 2.12
N PRO A 106 1.63 -9.02 1.26
CA PRO A 106 1.70 -9.22 -0.19
C PRO A 106 2.99 -9.93 -0.58
N GLN A 107 2.97 -10.59 -1.74
CA GLN A 107 4.10 -11.32 -2.25
C GLN A 107 4.69 -10.62 -3.46
N TRP A 108 6.02 -10.53 -3.51
CA TRP A 108 6.79 -10.15 -4.67
C TRP A 108 7.57 -11.35 -5.17
N ASP A 109 7.12 -11.88 -6.29
CA ASP A 109 7.67 -13.12 -6.83
C ASP A 109 8.68 -12.84 -7.96
N GLN A 110 9.68 -13.68 -8.04
CA GLN A 110 10.64 -13.76 -9.15
C GLN A 110 10.22 -14.96 -9.99
N LYS A 111 9.53 -14.69 -11.10
CA LYS A 111 8.96 -15.73 -11.94
C LYS A 111 9.05 -15.37 -13.42
N GLY A 112 9.50 -16.31 -14.23
CA GLY A 112 9.74 -16.08 -15.65
C GLY A 112 10.82 -15.01 -15.88
N CYS A 113 11.81 -14.92 -14.99
CA CYS A 113 12.85 -13.89 -15.03
C CYS A 113 12.29 -12.45 -15.05
N GLN A 114 11.19 -12.24 -14.34
CA GLN A 114 10.55 -10.95 -14.09
C GLN A 114 10.19 -10.83 -12.61
N TYR A 115 10.02 -9.60 -12.13
CA TYR A 115 9.39 -9.33 -10.84
C TYR A 115 7.89 -9.22 -11.00
N ILE A 116 7.12 -9.94 -10.19
CA ILE A 116 5.66 -9.97 -10.23
C ILE A 116 5.09 -9.64 -8.85
N PRO A 117 4.33 -8.54 -8.71
CA PRO A 117 4.01 -7.55 -9.75
C PRO A 117 5.21 -6.67 -10.11
N HIS A 118 5.18 -6.01 -11.27
CA HIS A 118 6.20 -5.05 -11.68
C HIS A 118 6.30 -3.84 -10.73
N VAL A 119 5.17 -3.35 -10.22
CA VAL A 119 5.09 -2.29 -9.22
C VAL A 119 4.27 -2.75 -8.01
N MET A 120 4.82 -2.60 -6.82
CA MET A 120 4.16 -2.89 -5.55
C MET A 120 4.00 -1.64 -4.71
N ALA A 121 2.79 -1.37 -4.24
CA ALA A 121 2.50 -0.34 -3.25
C ALA A 121 2.37 -0.97 -1.86
N LEU A 122 2.98 -0.37 -0.86
CA LEU A 122 3.07 -0.84 0.51
C LEU A 122 2.85 0.31 1.49
N ASP A 123 2.31 0.00 2.66
CA ASP A 123 2.37 0.90 3.79
C ASP A 123 3.74 0.85 4.49
N VAL A 124 4.12 1.96 5.13
CA VAL A 124 5.29 2.00 6.02
C VAL A 124 5.16 0.91 7.08
N ASN A 125 6.20 0.10 7.26
CA ASN A 125 6.26 -1.07 8.14
C ASN A 125 5.34 -2.25 7.75
N GLN A 126 4.64 -2.20 6.61
CA GLN A 126 3.95 -3.37 6.11
C GLN A 126 4.95 -4.45 5.69
N HIS A 127 4.74 -5.67 6.16
CA HIS A 127 5.52 -6.81 5.74
C HIS A 127 5.10 -7.29 4.35
N PHE A 128 6.07 -7.68 3.54
CA PHE A 128 5.85 -8.38 2.28
C PHE A 128 6.83 -9.56 2.15
N LYS A 129 6.44 -10.56 1.38
CA LYS A 129 7.26 -11.75 1.12
C LYS A 129 7.95 -11.63 -0.23
N VAL A 130 9.23 -11.97 -0.27
CA VAL A 130 9.97 -12.18 -1.50
C VAL A 130 10.09 -13.67 -1.75
N THR A 131 9.71 -14.09 -2.96
CA THR A 131 9.75 -15.49 -3.39
C THR A 131 10.53 -15.63 -4.70
N ASN A 132 10.99 -16.85 -4.98
CA ASN A 132 11.56 -17.22 -6.26
C ASN A 132 10.86 -18.49 -6.76
N SER A 133 9.96 -18.34 -7.73
CA SER A 133 9.22 -19.44 -8.35
C SER A 133 9.91 -20.04 -9.57
N ASP A 134 11.07 -19.49 -9.98
CA ASP A 134 11.83 -19.98 -11.10
C ASP A 134 12.79 -21.13 -10.68
N PRO A 135 13.12 -22.05 -11.59
CA PRO A 135 14.06 -23.15 -11.33
C PRO A 135 15.53 -22.73 -11.40
N HIS A 136 15.84 -21.44 -11.28
CA HIS A 136 17.19 -20.88 -11.28
C HIS A 136 17.29 -19.67 -10.34
N SER A 137 18.53 -19.20 -10.16
CA SER A 137 18.80 -18.14 -9.19
C SER A 137 18.45 -16.76 -9.72
N HIS A 138 17.90 -15.95 -8.82
CA HIS A 138 17.76 -14.51 -8.98
C HIS A 138 18.36 -13.79 -7.78
N ASN A 139 18.35 -12.48 -7.81
CA ASN A 139 18.54 -11.65 -6.62
C ASN A 139 17.59 -10.45 -6.66
N ILE A 140 17.27 -9.97 -5.49
CA ILE A 140 16.52 -8.74 -5.32
C ILE A 140 17.44 -7.67 -4.73
N HIS A 141 17.53 -6.53 -5.42
CA HIS A 141 18.40 -5.43 -5.09
C HIS A 141 17.63 -4.11 -5.14
N PRO A 142 16.91 -3.74 -4.07
CA PRO A 142 16.25 -2.43 -3.99
C PRO A 142 17.28 -1.34 -3.73
N MET A 143 17.10 -0.23 -4.42
CA MET A 143 17.96 0.96 -4.38
C MET A 143 17.17 2.19 -3.91
N PRO A 144 16.97 2.36 -2.60
CA PRO A 144 16.38 3.58 -2.06
C PRO A 144 17.24 4.82 -2.38
N LYS A 145 16.64 5.99 -2.28
CA LYS A 145 17.36 7.26 -2.47
C LYS A 145 18.47 7.41 -1.43
N THR A 146 19.60 7.96 -1.85
CA THR A 146 20.68 8.28 -0.93
C THR A 146 20.20 9.19 0.20
N GLY A 147 20.51 8.81 1.44
CA GLY A 147 20.06 9.53 2.64
C GLY A 147 18.65 9.22 3.11
N SER A 148 17.94 8.30 2.44
CA SER A 148 16.70 7.74 2.94
C SER A 148 16.94 6.93 4.24
N ALA A 149 15.91 6.84 5.09
CA ALA A 149 15.93 5.90 6.22
C ALA A 149 15.73 4.44 5.76
N ASN A 150 15.31 4.23 4.52
CA ASN A 150 15.32 2.93 3.88
C ASN A 150 16.75 2.63 3.39
N HIS A 151 17.28 1.48 3.75
CA HIS A 151 18.65 1.11 3.39
C HIS A 151 18.67 0.20 2.15
N GLU A 152 19.66 0.44 1.29
CA GLU A 152 19.96 -0.45 0.17
C GLU A 152 20.44 -1.81 0.69
N TRP A 153 19.98 -2.87 0.06
CA TRP A 153 20.43 -4.23 0.32
C TRP A 153 20.33 -5.08 -0.95
N ASN A 154 21.08 -6.18 -0.98
CA ASN A 154 21.09 -7.11 -2.09
C ASN A 154 21.09 -8.54 -1.56
N LYS A 155 20.10 -9.33 -1.95
CA LYS A 155 19.94 -10.71 -1.47
C LYS A 155 19.72 -11.66 -2.63
N SER A 156 20.60 -12.66 -2.73
CA SER A 156 20.43 -13.76 -3.67
C SER A 156 19.34 -14.72 -3.19
N GLN A 157 18.57 -15.24 -4.13
CA GLN A 157 17.54 -16.25 -3.88
C GLN A 157 17.67 -17.36 -4.92
N PRO A 158 18.37 -18.47 -4.60
CA PRO A 158 18.47 -19.64 -5.46
C PRO A 158 17.12 -20.29 -5.73
N ALA A 159 17.07 -21.16 -6.74
CA ALA A 159 15.92 -22.02 -6.99
C ALA A 159 15.52 -22.80 -5.73
N GLY A 160 14.22 -22.81 -5.41
CA GLY A 160 13.71 -23.51 -4.23
C GLY A 160 14.07 -22.89 -2.88
N ALA A 161 14.69 -21.71 -2.87
CA ALA A 161 14.95 -20.99 -1.61
C ALA A 161 13.66 -20.64 -0.90
N ALA A 162 13.68 -20.71 0.44
CA ALA A 162 12.53 -20.31 1.25
C ALA A 162 12.21 -18.83 1.03
N PRO A 163 10.91 -18.44 1.04
CA PRO A 163 10.51 -17.05 1.09
C PRO A 163 11.13 -16.33 2.28
N PHE A 164 11.33 -15.02 2.17
CA PHE A 164 11.76 -14.20 3.28
C PHE A 164 10.92 -12.92 3.38
N ASP A 165 10.74 -12.46 4.61
CA ASP A 165 9.96 -11.26 4.90
C ASP A 165 10.84 -10.02 4.91
N VAL A 166 10.28 -8.91 4.40
CA VAL A 166 10.89 -7.58 4.40
C VAL A 166 9.83 -6.55 4.77
N SER A 167 10.25 -5.44 5.36
CA SER A 167 9.43 -4.23 5.53
C SER A 167 10.30 -2.98 5.35
N TRP A 168 9.66 -1.84 5.11
CA TRP A 168 10.33 -0.57 4.93
C TRP A 168 9.95 0.41 6.04
N PRO A 169 10.90 0.99 6.78
CA PRO A 169 10.61 1.85 7.93
C PRO A 169 10.20 3.27 7.56
N ALA A 170 10.38 3.70 6.32
CA ALA A 170 10.13 5.09 5.90
C ALA A 170 9.37 5.19 4.58
N GLN A 171 8.61 6.28 4.47
CA GLN A 171 7.92 6.59 3.23
C GLN A 171 8.92 6.94 2.12
N GLU A 172 8.79 6.27 0.99
CA GLU A 172 9.56 6.53 -0.22
C GLU A 172 8.84 5.97 -1.44
N VAL A 173 8.59 6.80 -2.43
CA VAL A 173 8.00 6.39 -3.71
C VAL A 173 9.11 6.23 -4.74
N ALA A 174 8.96 5.23 -5.64
CA ALA A 174 9.91 4.89 -6.69
C ALA A 174 11.23 4.28 -6.20
N ILE A 175 11.19 3.41 -5.18
CA ILE A 175 12.35 2.57 -4.86
C ILE A 175 12.52 1.61 -6.04
N HIS A 176 13.57 1.84 -6.84
CA HIS A 176 13.89 0.97 -7.96
C HIS A 176 14.49 -0.34 -7.45
N VAL A 177 14.04 -1.45 -8.01
CA VAL A 177 14.53 -2.79 -7.70
C VAL A 177 15.03 -3.46 -8.95
N LYS A 178 16.23 -4.02 -8.90
CA LYS A 178 16.86 -4.73 -10.01
C LYS A 178 17.36 -6.11 -9.62
N CYS A 179 17.56 -6.96 -10.61
CA CYS A 179 18.35 -8.17 -10.48
C CYS A 179 19.75 -7.93 -11.05
N ASN A 180 20.80 -8.32 -10.33
CA ASN A 180 22.18 -8.18 -10.81
C ASN A 180 22.57 -9.31 -11.77
N ILE A 181 21.78 -10.40 -11.83
CA ILE A 181 22.00 -11.54 -12.71
C ILE A 181 21.35 -11.28 -14.07
N HIS A 182 20.11 -10.79 -14.05
CA HIS A 182 19.30 -10.57 -15.25
C HIS A 182 19.03 -9.06 -15.41
N PRO A 183 19.79 -8.35 -16.23
CA PRO A 183 19.77 -6.87 -16.28
C PRO A 183 18.45 -6.26 -16.74
N TRP A 184 17.57 -7.04 -17.35
CA TRP A 184 16.21 -6.63 -17.73
C TRP A 184 15.19 -6.75 -16.60
N MET A 185 15.49 -7.54 -15.53
CA MET A 185 14.61 -7.70 -14.37
C MET A 185 14.61 -6.45 -13.53
N SER A 186 13.54 -5.69 -13.64
CA SER A 186 13.35 -4.40 -13.00
C SER A 186 11.94 -4.27 -12.47
N GLY A 187 11.76 -3.51 -11.42
CA GLY A 187 10.46 -3.18 -10.83
C GLY A 187 10.58 -2.03 -9.84
N TYR A 188 9.47 -1.63 -9.26
CA TYR A 188 9.43 -0.51 -8.33
C TYR A 188 8.60 -0.83 -7.09
N MET A 189 9.02 -0.28 -5.95
CA MET A 189 8.22 -0.24 -4.74
C MET A 189 7.86 1.20 -4.40
N ALA A 190 6.62 1.40 -3.97
CA ALA A 190 6.17 2.65 -3.38
C ALA A 190 5.73 2.37 -1.94
N VAL A 191 6.42 2.97 -0.99
CA VAL A 191 6.14 2.85 0.44
C VAL A 191 5.52 4.16 0.90
N VAL A 192 4.30 4.12 1.39
CA VAL A 192 3.55 5.32 1.78
C VAL A 192 2.93 5.15 3.17
N LYS A 193 2.37 6.21 3.70
CA LYS A 193 1.61 6.16 4.97
C LYS A 193 0.13 6.16 4.67
N GLY A 194 -0.55 5.07 5.05
CA GLY A 194 -1.99 4.92 4.92
C GLY A 194 -2.46 4.39 3.56
N PRO A 195 -3.77 4.49 3.27
CA PRO A 195 -4.38 3.81 2.13
C PRO A 195 -3.68 4.07 0.80
N THR A 196 -3.28 3.00 0.14
CA THR A 196 -2.63 3.01 -1.17
C THR A 196 -3.14 1.88 -2.06
N ALA A 197 -2.99 2.03 -3.35
CA ALA A 197 -3.30 0.99 -4.33
C ALA A 197 -2.43 1.15 -5.58
N THR A 198 -2.24 0.03 -6.28
CA THR A 198 -1.69 0.03 -7.64
C THR A 198 -2.82 -0.26 -8.63
N SER A 199 -2.89 0.49 -9.73
CA SER A 199 -3.93 0.27 -10.75
C SER A 199 -3.76 -1.07 -11.44
N ASP A 200 -4.90 -1.74 -11.69
CA ASP A 200 -4.98 -3.01 -12.40
C ASP A 200 -4.89 -2.84 -13.94
N ASN A 201 -5.06 -3.93 -14.68
CA ASN A 201 -5.03 -3.94 -16.15
C ASN A 201 -6.18 -3.15 -16.81
N ASN A 202 -7.22 -2.79 -16.05
CA ASN A 202 -8.29 -1.92 -16.51
C ASN A 202 -8.06 -0.47 -16.06
N GLY A 203 -6.88 -0.17 -15.49
CA GLY A 203 -6.55 1.12 -14.91
C GLY A 203 -7.32 1.43 -13.64
N SER A 204 -8.05 0.49 -13.07
CA SER A 204 -8.90 0.71 -11.90
C SER A 204 -8.09 0.63 -10.62
N TYR A 205 -8.44 1.48 -9.66
CA TYR A 205 -7.88 1.44 -8.31
C TYR A 205 -8.94 1.73 -7.25
N THR A 206 -8.68 1.28 -6.02
CA THR A 206 -9.53 1.54 -4.86
C THR A 206 -8.66 1.77 -3.62
N LEU A 207 -8.83 2.92 -2.98
CA LEU A 207 -8.34 3.17 -1.62
C LEU A 207 -9.51 2.94 -0.66
N SER A 208 -9.37 1.95 0.21
CA SER A 208 -10.36 1.59 1.24
C SER A 208 -10.01 2.24 2.58
N ASN A 209 -10.96 2.23 3.51
CA ASN A 209 -10.75 2.67 4.90
C ASN A 209 -10.27 4.12 4.99
N VAL A 210 -10.81 5.00 4.13
CA VAL A 210 -10.48 6.42 4.11
C VAL A 210 -11.46 7.17 5.00
N PRO A 211 -11.04 7.83 6.09
CA PRO A 211 -11.93 8.63 6.90
C PRO A 211 -12.60 9.77 6.08
N PRO A 212 -13.77 10.25 6.45
CA PRO A 212 -14.33 11.45 5.85
C PRO A 212 -13.40 12.65 6.00
N GLY A 213 -13.18 13.40 4.91
CA GLY A 213 -12.24 14.53 4.90
C GLY A 213 -11.91 15.06 3.52
N ASN A 214 -11.04 16.05 3.48
CA ASN A 214 -10.50 16.63 2.26
C ASN A 214 -9.04 16.21 2.10
N TYR A 215 -8.69 15.66 0.96
CA TYR A 215 -7.38 15.03 0.71
C TYR A 215 -6.76 15.53 -0.57
N THR A 216 -5.44 15.48 -0.64
CA THR A 216 -4.69 15.51 -1.90
C THR A 216 -4.28 14.07 -2.22
N LEU A 217 -4.72 13.57 -3.37
CA LEU A 217 -4.24 12.31 -3.93
C LEU A 217 -3.04 12.55 -4.82
N THR A 218 -2.10 11.62 -4.79
CA THR A 218 -0.97 11.54 -5.70
C THR A 218 -1.04 10.22 -6.47
N ALA A 219 -0.92 10.30 -7.79
CA ALA A 219 -0.74 9.16 -8.69
C ALA A 219 0.67 9.21 -9.28
N TRP A 220 1.45 8.12 -9.14
CA TRP A 220 2.81 8.00 -9.65
C TRP A 220 2.91 6.87 -10.67
N GLN A 221 3.53 7.17 -11.82
CA GLN A 221 3.87 6.21 -12.87
C GLN A 221 5.35 6.39 -13.26
N GLU A 222 6.09 5.30 -13.42
CA GLU A 222 7.55 5.33 -13.58
C GLU A 222 8.05 6.14 -14.80
N THR A 223 7.32 6.12 -15.91
CA THR A 223 7.66 6.85 -17.14
C THR A 223 7.10 8.27 -17.15
N TYR A 224 5.87 8.44 -16.68
CA TYR A 224 5.13 9.70 -16.80
C TYR A 224 5.23 10.59 -15.57
N GLY A 225 5.80 10.08 -14.47
CA GLY A 225 6.00 10.84 -13.24
C GLY A 225 4.75 10.92 -12.39
N THR A 226 4.50 12.08 -11.81
CA THR A 226 3.51 12.28 -10.74
C THR A 226 2.43 13.27 -11.16
N GLN A 227 1.18 12.97 -10.76
CA GLN A 227 0.05 13.89 -10.83
C GLN A 227 -0.65 13.95 -9.48
N THR A 228 -1.30 15.07 -9.19
CA THR A 228 -2.05 15.29 -7.95
C THR A 228 -3.42 15.86 -8.23
N GLN A 229 -4.40 15.53 -7.38
CA GLN A 229 -5.71 16.17 -7.38
C GLN A 229 -6.34 16.17 -5.98
N LYS A 230 -7.24 17.11 -5.72
CA LYS A 230 -7.99 17.18 -4.48
C LYS A 230 -9.25 16.32 -4.58
N VAL A 231 -9.62 15.68 -3.47
CA VAL A 231 -10.82 14.87 -3.35
C VAL A 231 -11.45 15.06 -1.97
N THR A 232 -12.77 15.09 -1.93
CA THR A 232 -13.54 15.10 -0.67
C THR A 232 -14.20 13.75 -0.49
N VAL A 233 -13.96 13.11 0.67
CA VAL A 233 -14.55 11.83 1.06
C VAL A 233 -15.65 12.11 2.08
N SER A 234 -16.85 11.61 1.80
CA SER A 234 -18.00 11.65 2.71
C SER A 234 -18.20 10.29 3.38
N ALA A 235 -18.79 10.28 4.57
CA ALA A 235 -19.08 9.05 5.29
C ALA A 235 -19.97 8.09 4.46
N GLY A 236 -19.55 6.84 4.34
CA GLY A 236 -20.31 5.77 3.71
C GLY A 236 -20.53 5.88 2.20
N ALA A 237 -20.01 6.92 1.53
CA ALA A 237 -20.13 7.09 0.09
C ALA A 237 -18.75 7.02 -0.60
N PRO A 238 -18.62 6.31 -1.75
CA PRO A 238 -17.39 6.32 -2.50
C PRO A 238 -17.14 7.69 -3.15
N ALA A 239 -15.95 8.23 -2.97
CA ALA A 239 -15.48 9.38 -3.74
C ALA A 239 -14.84 8.89 -5.04
N LYS A 240 -14.95 9.65 -6.12
CA LYS A 240 -14.36 9.31 -7.42
C LYS A 240 -13.22 10.27 -7.75
N ALA A 241 -12.09 9.71 -8.19
CA ALA A 241 -10.93 10.47 -8.62
C ALA A 241 -10.24 9.74 -9.80
N ASP A 242 -10.41 10.24 -11.00
CA ASP A 242 -9.78 9.68 -12.21
C ASP A 242 -8.52 10.49 -12.54
N PHE A 243 -7.48 9.82 -13.07
CA PHE A 243 -6.26 10.47 -13.54
C PHE A 243 -6.05 10.22 -15.03
N THR A 244 -5.50 11.21 -15.73
CA THR A 244 -5.13 11.06 -17.13
C THR A 244 -3.69 11.55 -17.33
N PHE A 245 -2.78 10.62 -17.56
CA PHE A 245 -1.41 10.93 -17.93
C PHE A 245 -1.33 11.27 -19.41
N LYS A 246 -0.37 12.11 -19.78
CA LYS A 246 -0.11 12.44 -21.18
C LYS A 246 1.10 11.69 -21.68
N ALA A 247 0.97 11.04 -22.82
CA ALA A 247 2.10 10.45 -23.53
C ALA A 247 3.12 11.56 -23.88
N LYS A 248 4.41 11.23 -23.75
CA LYS A 248 5.53 12.13 -24.09
C LYS A 248 6.01 11.88 -25.51
#